data_c27bd6c5e6aac9e38566eb1868a4dbda
#
_entry.id   c27bd6c5e6aac9e38566eb1868a4dbda
#
_cell.length_a   1.000
_cell.length_b   1.000
_cell.length_c   1.000
_cell.angle_alpha   90.00
_cell.angle_beta   90.00
_cell.angle_gamma   90.00
#
_symmetry.space_group_name_H-M   'P 1'
#
loop_
_entity.id
_entity.type
_entity.pdbx_description
1 polymer ?
#
loop_
_entity_poly.entity_id
_entity_poly.type
_entity_poly.pdbx_seq_one_letter_code
_entity_poly.pdbx_strand_id
1 'polypeptide(L)'
;MIDITESPNFISFAGNPVIYEACSDNYLISLGSCASFELVVSAVDTSIGHSFKLQFAGKTLEFKTAGLTEFDGLLFEVGSFGQTFNDFANSIYQCFLENYDIQKYFNVTLDGPGTSNRKIHLQAKQSGTDGTIVFSNVNVIGVGQGANTPGTDDQYQDFFGILCLVRDSFNNPIGEDIKPADFIGCARFDISDYIQSKFAGWEMQRFEFPELSGNFKSHGWDYLLKYRVSFAESIAGNVKGLQSNGWKYALAGGLNHELLTSLNENYLEYFSIAANKQKFLSWLPLAKYSRSGVMEKLFFLFQENPSAVQYRMVVIVNFSDGSHKVINATPQVVFPAFTVMEFKVGFDHLDLVNAQPGKIVRSWEVFLMDSNDDYLSERRVFNNDSRVFENEKVFFYRNSFSAYDTFRFLGKSELNLEYERLFGSIVREEKYSFFNAPAKQFSAKETEICKANSGWISLEEKNCLRELLLSLEAYEQIGKELFQIVVKSAKITPFLKDGEYLYNLEIEYERSYQNSFFSVHVPESSANPVILPQPLTWDNMEVSFDDMEITFDLIEF
;
A
#
# COMPACT_ATOMS: atom_id res chain seq x y z
N MET A 1 0.56 20.30 -30.38
CA MET A 1 1.61 20.20 -29.30
C MET A 1 1.03 19.34 -28.21
N ILE A 2 1.79 18.38 -27.65
CA ILE A 2 1.28 17.56 -26.56
C ILE A 2 1.19 18.40 -25.27
N ASP A 3 0.05 18.35 -24.61
CA ASP A 3 -0.18 18.91 -23.28
C ASP A 3 -0.44 17.77 -22.30
N ILE A 4 0.12 17.86 -21.09
CA ILE A 4 -0.06 16.86 -20.03
C ILE A 4 -1.12 17.41 -19.08
N THR A 5 -2.34 16.91 -19.21
CA THR A 5 -3.53 17.42 -18.50
C THR A 5 -3.69 16.81 -17.11
N GLU A 6 -3.25 15.55 -16.93
CA GLU A 6 -3.23 14.86 -15.63
C GLU A 6 -1.85 14.25 -15.38
N SER A 7 -1.34 14.39 -14.19
CA SER A 7 -0.11 13.75 -13.76
C SER A 7 -0.15 13.46 -12.25
N PRO A 8 0.46 12.36 -11.80
CA PRO A 8 0.50 12.01 -10.38
C PRO A 8 1.25 13.07 -9.57
N ASN A 9 1.11 13.01 -8.26
CA ASN A 9 1.88 13.82 -7.34
C ASN A 9 3.40 13.62 -7.49
N PHE A 10 4.20 14.48 -6.87
CA PHE A 10 5.65 14.42 -6.94
C PHE A 10 6.22 13.09 -6.42
N ILE A 11 5.59 12.51 -5.39
CA ILE A 11 5.85 11.14 -4.94
C ILE A 11 4.55 10.34 -5.00
N SER A 12 4.62 9.16 -5.59
CA SER A 12 3.55 8.16 -5.66
C SER A 12 4.01 6.82 -5.08
N PHE A 13 3.08 5.86 -4.92
CA PHE A 13 3.41 4.49 -4.57
C PHE A 13 3.36 3.60 -5.81
N ALA A 14 4.35 2.73 -5.97
CA ALA A 14 4.46 1.84 -7.11
C ALA A 14 3.30 0.82 -7.21
N GLY A 15 2.77 0.39 -6.06
CA GLY A 15 1.65 -0.55 -5.98
C GLY A 15 0.26 0.10 -6.14
N ASN A 16 0.18 1.42 -6.35
CA ASN A 16 -1.06 2.13 -6.61
C ASN A 16 -1.07 2.66 -8.05
N PRO A 17 -2.25 2.98 -8.64
CA PRO A 17 -2.33 3.55 -9.97
C PRO A 17 -1.51 4.83 -10.09
N VAL A 18 -0.67 4.93 -11.11
CA VAL A 18 0.16 6.09 -11.43
C VAL A 18 -0.29 6.61 -12.79
N ILE A 19 -1.27 7.51 -12.74
CA ILE A 19 -2.03 7.93 -13.91
C ILE A 19 -1.45 9.19 -14.52
N TYR A 20 -1.36 9.17 -15.85
CA TYR A 20 -1.10 10.32 -16.69
C TYR A 20 -2.16 10.44 -17.77
N GLU A 21 -2.55 11.65 -18.09
CA GLU A 21 -3.33 11.96 -19.28
C GLU A 21 -2.54 12.97 -20.12
N ALA A 22 -2.40 12.66 -21.40
CA ALA A 22 -1.74 13.53 -22.37
C ALA A 22 -2.67 13.78 -23.56
N CYS A 23 -2.73 15.02 -24.02
CA CYS A 23 -3.61 15.46 -25.09
C CYS A 23 -2.82 16.14 -26.19
N SER A 24 -3.30 16.08 -27.43
CA SER A 24 -2.73 16.79 -28.56
C SER A 24 -3.80 17.28 -29.53
N ASP A 25 -3.66 18.50 -29.99
CA ASP A 25 -4.54 19.09 -31.01
C ASP A 25 -4.21 18.63 -32.44
N ASN A 26 -3.05 18.02 -32.65
CA ASN A 26 -2.55 17.65 -33.97
C ASN A 26 -3.23 16.40 -34.57
N TYR A 27 -4.10 15.74 -33.80
CA TYR A 27 -4.92 14.64 -34.31
C TYR A 27 -6.03 15.13 -35.26
N LEU A 28 -6.37 16.41 -35.16
CA LEU A 28 -7.43 17.06 -35.92
C LEU A 28 -6.85 17.66 -37.22
N ILE A 29 -7.31 17.18 -38.38
CA ILE A 29 -6.93 17.73 -39.70
C ILE A 29 -7.83 18.88 -40.07
N SER A 30 -9.13 18.73 -39.85
CA SER A 30 -10.12 19.80 -40.12
C SER A 30 -11.26 19.77 -39.11
N LEU A 31 -11.67 20.96 -38.70
CA LEU A 31 -12.80 21.15 -37.81
C LEU A 31 -14.10 20.77 -38.51
N GLY A 32 -14.82 19.84 -37.97
CA GLY A 32 -16.22 19.61 -38.29
C GLY A 32 -17.13 20.66 -37.59
N SER A 33 -18.39 20.41 -37.56
CA SER A 33 -19.36 21.22 -36.82
C SER A 33 -19.71 20.56 -35.48
N CYS A 34 -19.84 21.38 -34.44
CA CYS A 34 -20.30 20.90 -33.16
C CYS A 34 -21.78 20.47 -33.23
N ALA A 35 -22.08 19.29 -32.69
CA ALA A 35 -23.46 18.86 -32.52
C ALA A 35 -24.18 19.75 -31.51
N SER A 36 -25.46 20.01 -31.74
CA SER A 36 -26.32 20.71 -30.80
C SER A 36 -27.63 19.95 -30.62
N PHE A 37 -28.11 19.91 -29.40
CA PHE A 37 -29.34 19.19 -29.03
C PHE A 37 -30.16 20.04 -28.07
N GLU A 38 -31.47 20.11 -28.30
CA GLU A 38 -32.43 20.76 -27.43
C GLU A 38 -33.32 19.73 -26.76
N LEU A 39 -33.36 19.74 -25.43
CA LEU A 39 -34.39 19.06 -24.65
C LEU A 39 -35.49 20.05 -24.32
N VAL A 40 -36.70 19.72 -24.73
CA VAL A 40 -37.88 20.60 -24.53
C VAL A 40 -38.71 20.05 -23.38
N VAL A 41 -38.98 20.91 -22.38
CA VAL A 41 -39.82 20.59 -21.23
C VAL A 41 -41.09 21.41 -21.34
N SER A 42 -42.25 20.77 -21.52
CA SER A 42 -43.54 21.41 -21.75
C SER A 42 -44.60 21.04 -20.71
N ALA A 43 -44.35 20.06 -19.88
CA ALA A 43 -45.22 19.65 -18.79
C ALA A 43 -44.40 19.10 -17.61
N VAL A 44 -45.06 18.86 -16.50
CA VAL A 44 -44.47 18.30 -15.27
C VAL A 44 -44.82 16.81 -15.18
N ASP A 45 -43.78 15.97 -14.96
CA ASP A 45 -43.99 14.56 -14.61
C ASP A 45 -43.98 14.41 -13.09
N THR A 46 -45.03 13.80 -12.57
CA THR A 46 -45.18 13.55 -11.11
C THR A 46 -44.94 12.11 -10.71
N SER A 47 -44.55 11.27 -11.66
CA SER A 47 -44.32 9.84 -11.44
C SER A 47 -42.87 9.50 -11.19
N ILE A 48 -42.58 8.82 -10.10
CA ILE A 48 -41.22 8.34 -9.77
C ILE A 48 -40.86 7.15 -10.66
N GLY A 49 -39.61 7.12 -11.13
CA GLY A 49 -39.06 6.02 -11.93
C GLY A 49 -39.32 6.13 -13.43
N HIS A 50 -39.98 7.18 -13.90
CA HIS A 50 -40.05 7.46 -15.32
C HIS A 50 -38.68 7.89 -15.84
N SER A 51 -38.33 7.51 -17.06
CA SER A 51 -36.99 7.76 -17.59
C SER A 51 -36.97 8.23 -19.05
N PHE A 52 -35.92 8.96 -19.38
CA PHE A 52 -35.49 9.17 -20.75
C PHE A 52 -34.00 8.84 -20.90
N LYS A 53 -33.55 8.61 -22.12
CA LYS A 53 -32.16 8.24 -22.40
C LYS A 53 -31.55 9.20 -23.38
N LEU A 54 -30.28 9.55 -23.10
CA LEU A 54 -29.40 10.23 -24.02
C LEU A 54 -28.27 9.26 -24.40
N GLN A 55 -28.04 9.11 -25.68
CA GLN A 55 -26.94 8.33 -26.20
C GLN A 55 -25.99 9.21 -27.01
N PHE A 56 -24.70 9.20 -26.67
CA PHE A 56 -23.66 9.98 -27.33
C PHE A 56 -22.30 9.32 -27.04
N ALA A 57 -21.32 9.50 -27.90
CA ALA A 57 -19.96 9.00 -27.73
C ALA A 57 -19.89 7.51 -27.31
N GLY A 58 -20.77 6.67 -27.85
CA GLY A 58 -20.85 5.26 -27.49
C GLY A 58 -21.43 4.97 -26.10
N LYS A 59 -21.82 5.98 -25.34
CA LYS A 59 -22.44 5.87 -24.00
C LYS A 59 -23.94 6.04 -24.09
N THR A 60 -24.65 5.38 -23.17
CA THR A 60 -26.09 5.56 -22.95
C THR A 60 -26.31 5.94 -21.51
N LEU A 61 -26.81 7.14 -21.26
CA LEU A 61 -27.21 7.62 -19.95
C LEU A 61 -28.72 7.56 -19.82
N GLU A 62 -29.21 6.94 -18.75
CA GLU A 62 -30.63 6.87 -18.44
C GLU A 62 -30.93 7.78 -17.25
N PHE A 63 -31.66 8.85 -17.50
CA PHE A 63 -32.08 9.84 -16.50
C PHE A 63 -33.47 9.45 -15.99
N LYS A 64 -33.63 9.42 -14.65
CA LYS A 64 -34.88 8.98 -13.99
C LYS A 64 -35.44 10.03 -13.07
N THR A 65 -36.76 10.09 -13.02
CA THR A 65 -37.47 10.87 -12.01
C THR A 65 -37.33 10.22 -10.63
N ALA A 66 -36.93 10.99 -9.62
CA ALA A 66 -36.74 10.56 -8.24
C ALA A 66 -37.47 11.47 -7.25
N GLY A 67 -37.63 11.02 -6.01
CA GLY A 67 -38.13 11.85 -4.92
C GLY A 67 -37.08 12.86 -4.44
N LEU A 68 -37.52 13.84 -3.64
CA LEU A 68 -36.75 15.00 -3.15
C LEU A 68 -35.42 14.70 -2.43
N THR A 69 -35.14 13.43 -2.08
CA THR A 69 -33.96 13.06 -1.28
C THR A 69 -32.90 12.26 -2.05
N GLU A 70 -33.11 12.00 -3.33
CA GLU A 70 -32.23 11.14 -4.14
C GLU A 70 -31.66 11.97 -5.30
N PHE A 71 -30.59 12.72 -5.02
CA PHE A 71 -29.81 13.41 -6.06
C PHE A 71 -28.58 12.60 -6.44
N ASP A 72 -28.52 12.26 -7.70
CA ASP A 72 -27.36 11.69 -8.37
C ASP A 72 -27.33 12.32 -9.77
N GLY A 73 -26.19 12.43 -10.42
CA GLY A 73 -26.08 12.97 -11.80
C GLY A 73 -26.91 12.23 -12.87
N LEU A 74 -27.69 11.22 -12.50
CA LEU A 74 -28.67 10.50 -13.34
C LEU A 74 -30.11 10.59 -12.80
N LEU A 75 -30.32 11.19 -11.64
CA LEU A 75 -31.62 11.33 -10.99
C LEU A 75 -32.02 12.80 -10.95
N PHE A 76 -33.22 13.12 -11.39
CA PHE A 76 -33.78 14.46 -11.29
C PHE A 76 -35.10 14.43 -10.54
N GLU A 77 -35.43 15.53 -9.89
CA GLU A 77 -36.59 15.63 -9.04
C GLU A 77 -37.88 15.47 -9.82
N VAL A 78 -38.76 14.58 -9.31
CA VAL A 78 -40.12 14.46 -9.80
C VAL A 78 -40.91 15.74 -9.47
N GLY A 79 -41.70 16.22 -10.39
CA GLY A 79 -42.54 17.37 -10.16
C GLY A 79 -43.57 17.14 -9.06
N SER A 80 -43.73 18.10 -8.14
CA SER A 80 -44.79 18.07 -7.13
C SER A 80 -46.04 18.82 -7.62
N PHE A 81 -47.18 18.55 -6.97
CA PHE A 81 -48.43 19.17 -7.30
C PHE A 81 -48.32 20.72 -7.09
N GLY A 82 -48.50 21.50 -8.15
CA GLY A 82 -48.34 22.95 -8.11
C GLY A 82 -47.00 23.48 -8.62
N GLN A 83 -46.02 22.63 -8.91
CA GLN A 83 -44.82 23.04 -9.63
C GLN A 83 -45.12 23.35 -11.08
N THR A 84 -44.34 24.27 -11.64
CA THR A 84 -44.41 24.62 -13.06
C THR A 84 -43.44 23.77 -13.88
N PHE A 85 -43.68 23.65 -15.19
CA PHE A 85 -42.70 23.03 -16.09
C PHE A 85 -41.34 23.73 -16.07
N ASN A 86 -41.30 25.01 -15.66
CA ASN A 86 -40.04 25.77 -15.49
C ASN A 86 -39.21 25.22 -14.33
N ASP A 87 -39.85 24.83 -13.22
CA ASP A 87 -39.18 24.21 -12.05
C ASP A 87 -38.68 22.81 -12.39
N PHE A 88 -39.50 22.06 -13.10
CA PHE A 88 -39.14 20.72 -13.57
C PHE A 88 -37.96 20.74 -14.55
N ALA A 89 -37.92 21.72 -15.46
CA ALA A 89 -36.78 21.95 -16.34
C ALA A 89 -35.51 22.34 -15.58
N ASN A 90 -35.62 23.12 -14.49
CA ASN A 90 -34.51 23.45 -13.62
C ASN A 90 -33.93 22.18 -12.97
N SER A 91 -34.78 21.27 -12.50
CA SER A 91 -34.33 20.00 -11.89
C SER A 91 -33.52 19.12 -12.87
N ILE A 92 -34.01 18.99 -14.11
CA ILE A 92 -33.27 18.28 -15.17
C ILE A 92 -31.94 18.99 -15.48
N TYR A 93 -31.97 20.33 -15.57
CA TYR A 93 -30.77 21.11 -15.83
C TYR A 93 -29.70 20.95 -14.74
N GLN A 94 -30.09 20.97 -13.46
CA GLN A 94 -29.16 20.70 -12.34
C GLN A 94 -28.58 19.29 -12.42
N CYS A 95 -29.41 18.29 -12.72
CA CYS A 95 -28.94 16.92 -12.93
C CYS A 95 -27.87 16.84 -14.05
N PHE A 96 -28.04 17.57 -15.14
CA PHE A 96 -27.03 17.63 -16.21
C PHE A 96 -25.74 18.35 -15.78
N LEU A 97 -25.84 19.38 -14.91
CA LEU A 97 -24.65 20.04 -14.36
C LEU A 97 -23.86 19.18 -13.39
N GLU A 98 -24.51 18.24 -12.71
CA GLU A 98 -23.87 17.31 -11.78
C GLU A 98 -23.34 16.04 -12.48
N ASN A 99 -23.82 15.76 -13.70
CA ASN A 99 -23.39 14.59 -14.44
C ASN A 99 -22.03 14.79 -15.10
N TYR A 100 -21.04 14.03 -14.64
CA TYR A 100 -19.67 14.11 -15.15
C TYR A 100 -19.57 13.90 -16.66
N ASP A 101 -20.26 12.90 -17.21
CA ASP A 101 -20.21 12.61 -18.64
C ASP A 101 -20.83 13.71 -19.48
N ILE A 102 -21.97 14.27 -19.03
CA ILE A 102 -22.57 15.44 -19.72
C ILE A 102 -21.61 16.62 -19.66
N GLN A 103 -21.05 16.93 -18.48
CA GLN A 103 -20.14 18.06 -18.33
C GLN A 103 -18.83 17.88 -19.09
N LYS A 104 -18.37 16.66 -19.24
CA LYS A 104 -17.17 16.35 -20.04
C LYS A 104 -17.37 16.70 -21.52
N TYR A 105 -18.52 16.36 -22.09
CA TYR A 105 -18.73 16.41 -23.54
C TYR A 105 -19.52 17.62 -24.01
N PHE A 106 -20.34 18.27 -23.15
CA PHE A 106 -21.26 19.30 -23.55
C PHE A 106 -21.16 20.57 -22.67
N ASN A 107 -21.37 21.70 -23.32
CA ASN A 107 -21.79 22.92 -22.65
C ASN A 107 -23.32 22.89 -22.51
N VAL A 108 -23.80 23.03 -21.27
CA VAL A 108 -25.23 22.96 -20.96
C VAL A 108 -25.71 24.35 -20.60
N THR A 109 -26.77 24.81 -21.27
CA THR A 109 -27.44 26.06 -20.96
C THR A 109 -28.94 25.88 -20.88
N LEU A 110 -29.61 26.73 -20.12
CA LEU A 110 -31.04 26.69 -19.91
C LEU A 110 -31.64 28.04 -20.35
N ASP A 111 -32.66 27.99 -21.18
CA ASP A 111 -33.41 29.18 -21.57
C ASP A 111 -34.06 29.88 -20.37
N GLY A 112 -34.40 31.16 -20.53
CA GLY A 112 -35.22 31.87 -19.57
C GLY A 112 -36.59 31.23 -19.40
N PRO A 113 -37.33 31.56 -18.30
CA PRO A 113 -38.65 31.01 -18.07
C PRO A 113 -39.60 31.25 -19.25
N GLY A 114 -40.18 30.17 -19.78
CA GLY A 114 -41.11 30.19 -20.90
C GLY A 114 -42.58 30.23 -20.47
N THR A 115 -43.47 30.48 -21.39
CA THR A 115 -44.93 30.49 -21.15
C THR A 115 -45.59 29.18 -21.53
N SER A 116 -44.98 28.37 -22.41
CA SER A 116 -45.53 27.11 -22.89
C SER A 116 -44.52 25.93 -22.84
N ASN A 117 -43.25 26.25 -22.88
CA ASN A 117 -42.16 25.28 -22.76
C ASN A 117 -40.87 25.96 -22.29
N ARG A 118 -39.89 25.17 -21.89
CA ARG A 118 -38.54 25.59 -21.57
C ARG A 118 -37.54 24.65 -22.20
N LYS A 119 -36.44 25.16 -22.68
CA LYS A 119 -35.44 24.37 -23.38
C LYS A 119 -34.15 24.31 -22.60
N ILE A 120 -33.55 23.15 -22.61
CA ILE A 120 -32.18 22.87 -22.15
C ILE A 120 -31.35 22.58 -23.40
N HIS A 121 -30.34 23.40 -23.63
CA HIS A 121 -29.46 23.27 -24.77
C HIS A 121 -28.19 22.54 -24.34
N LEU A 122 -27.82 21.50 -25.07
CA LEU A 122 -26.55 20.78 -24.97
C LEU A 122 -25.80 21.04 -26.27
N GLN A 123 -24.68 21.73 -26.18
CA GLN A 123 -23.80 21.96 -27.31
C GLN A 123 -22.50 21.17 -27.07
N ALA A 124 -22.15 20.30 -27.99
CA ALA A 124 -20.90 19.58 -27.91
C ALA A 124 -19.73 20.55 -27.83
N LYS A 125 -18.80 20.26 -26.92
CA LYS A 125 -17.58 21.08 -26.76
C LYS A 125 -16.63 20.92 -27.94
N GLN A 126 -16.79 19.80 -28.65
CA GLN A 126 -16.01 19.49 -29.84
C GLN A 126 -16.91 19.17 -31.03
N SER A 127 -16.40 19.37 -32.23
CA SER A 127 -17.02 18.96 -33.48
C SER A 127 -16.99 17.43 -33.62
N GLY A 128 -17.93 16.91 -34.38
CA GLY A 128 -17.96 15.49 -34.72
C GLY A 128 -19.29 14.80 -34.45
N THR A 129 -19.44 13.60 -34.94
CA THR A 129 -20.64 12.77 -34.77
C THR A 129 -20.77 12.20 -33.38
N ASP A 130 -19.69 12.03 -32.65
CA ASP A 130 -19.71 11.53 -31.27
C ASP A 130 -20.47 12.43 -30.30
N GLY A 131 -20.47 13.74 -30.54
CA GLY A 131 -21.29 14.71 -29.81
C GLY A 131 -22.77 14.71 -30.24
N THR A 132 -23.14 13.95 -31.27
CA THR A 132 -24.53 13.83 -31.70
C THR A 132 -25.34 13.05 -30.69
N ILE A 133 -26.39 13.67 -30.16
CA ILE A 133 -27.25 13.04 -29.14
C ILE A 133 -28.40 12.31 -29.84
N VAL A 134 -28.57 11.05 -29.47
CA VAL A 134 -29.78 10.29 -29.77
C VAL A 134 -30.64 10.28 -28.51
N PHE A 135 -31.82 10.85 -28.60
CA PHE A 135 -32.77 10.96 -27.52
C PHE A 135 -33.85 9.85 -27.66
N SER A 136 -34.16 9.22 -26.56
CA SER A 136 -35.33 8.36 -26.46
C SER A 136 -36.07 8.59 -25.14
N ASN A 137 -37.28 9.09 -25.25
CA ASN A 137 -38.16 9.18 -24.10
C ASN A 137 -38.83 7.82 -23.88
N VAL A 138 -38.64 7.25 -22.68
CA VAL A 138 -39.25 5.96 -22.33
C VAL A 138 -40.67 6.21 -21.84
N ASN A 139 -40.86 7.11 -20.87
CA ASN A 139 -42.17 7.37 -20.26
C ASN A 139 -42.27 8.70 -19.50
N VAL A 140 -41.30 9.61 -19.61
CA VAL A 140 -41.36 10.91 -18.91
C VAL A 140 -42.36 11.82 -19.63
N ILE A 141 -43.34 12.35 -18.88
CA ILE A 141 -44.37 13.21 -19.40
C ILE A 141 -43.79 14.64 -19.64
N GLY A 142 -44.10 15.22 -20.77
CA GLY A 142 -43.76 16.61 -21.09
C GLY A 142 -42.30 16.85 -21.44
N VAL A 143 -41.48 15.82 -21.57
CA VAL A 143 -40.09 15.92 -22.04
C VAL A 143 -39.99 15.39 -23.47
N GLY A 144 -39.42 16.16 -24.35
CA GLY A 144 -39.28 15.80 -25.75
C GLY A 144 -37.99 16.37 -26.37
N GLN A 145 -37.72 15.90 -27.57
CA GLN A 145 -36.62 16.43 -28.37
C GLN A 145 -37.07 17.71 -29.11
N GLY A 146 -36.27 18.75 -29.01
CA GLY A 146 -36.36 19.95 -29.83
C GLY A 146 -35.47 19.88 -31.07
N ALA A 147 -34.82 20.97 -31.40
CA ALA A 147 -33.84 20.97 -32.47
C ALA A 147 -32.68 20.02 -32.14
N ASN A 148 -32.29 19.22 -33.10
CA ASN A 148 -31.13 18.35 -33.00
C ASN A 148 -30.32 18.48 -34.29
N THR A 149 -29.19 19.12 -34.19
CA THR A 149 -28.27 19.29 -35.31
C THR A 149 -27.11 18.36 -35.10
N PRO A 150 -26.95 17.30 -35.90
CA PRO A 150 -25.82 16.42 -35.81
C PRO A 150 -24.54 17.21 -36.12
N GLY A 151 -23.48 16.91 -35.40
CA GLY A 151 -22.15 17.39 -35.75
C GLY A 151 -21.69 16.75 -37.05
N THR A 152 -20.80 17.39 -37.74
CA THR A 152 -20.02 16.77 -38.81
C THR A 152 -18.69 16.31 -38.21
N ASP A 153 -18.26 15.14 -38.61
CA ASP A 153 -17.01 14.61 -38.15
C ASP A 153 -15.86 15.54 -38.52
N ASP A 154 -15.03 15.76 -37.52
CA ASP A 154 -13.71 16.27 -37.77
C ASP A 154 -12.96 15.24 -38.60
N GLN A 155 -12.15 15.70 -39.52
CA GLN A 155 -11.21 14.80 -40.17
C GLN A 155 -10.02 14.61 -39.25
N TYR A 156 -9.92 13.41 -38.71
CA TYR A 156 -8.83 13.03 -37.84
C TYR A 156 -7.66 12.43 -38.63
N GLN A 157 -6.50 12.56 -38.05
CA GLN A 157 -5.30 11.92 -38.57
C GLN A 157 -5.43 10.40 -38.38
N ASP A 158 -5.43 9.64 -39.49
CA ASP A 158 -5.45 8.19 -39.44
C ASP A 158 -4.25 7.64 -38.65
N PHE A 159 -4.51 6.60 -37.83
CA PHE A 159 -3.51 5.96 -36.98
C PHE A 159 -2.79 6.91 -36.02
N PHE A 160 -3.52 7.93 -35.54
CA PHE A 160 -3.00 8.84 -34.53
C PHE A 160 -3.07 8.21 -33.14
N GLY A 161 -1.96 8.25 -32.44
CA GLY A 161 -1.85 7.81 -31.07
C GLY A 161 -0.88 8.68 -30.28
N ILE A 162 -0.89 8.50 -28.97
CA ILE A 162 0.07 9.12 -28.07
C ILE A 162 0.99 8.03 -27.55
N LEU A 163 2.29 8.23 -27.71
CA LEU A 163 3.34 7.44 -27.11
C LEU A 163 3.61 7.94 -25.70
N CYS A 164 3.61 7.04 -24.74
CA CYS A 164 4.10 7.25 -23.38
C CYS A 164 5.42 6.49 -23.22
N LEU A 165 6.48 7.17 -22.83
CA LEU A 165 7.80 6.59 -22.60
C LEU A 165 8.26 6.90 -21.19
N VAL A 166 8.44 5.87 -20.38
CA VAL A 166 8.89 5.97 -18.99
C VAL A 166 10.38 5.65 -18.91
N ARG A 167 11.16 6.49 -18.26
CA ARG A 167 12.61 6.34 -18.09
C ARG A 167 13.05 6.50 -16.65
N ASP A 168 14.07 5.74 -16.27
CA ASP A 168 14.73 5.90 -14.97
C ASP A 168 15.69 7.11 -14.96
N SER A 169 16.31 7.38 -13.82
CA SER A 169 17.26 8.48 -13.65
C SER A 169 18.54 8.34 -14.44
N PHE A 170 18.87 7.14 -14.92
CA PHE A 170 19.98 6.87 -15.84
C PHE A 170 19.56 7.02 -17.30
N ASN A 171 18.32 7.44 -17.53
CA ASN A 171 17.71 7.57 -18.85
C ASN A 171 17.47 6.22 -19.59
N ASN A 172 17.50 5.10 -18.85
CA ASN A 172 17.12 3.81 -19.43
C ASN A 172 15.60 3.73 -19.56
N PRO A 173 15.06 3.16 -20.65
CA PRO A 173 13.63 2.94 -20.76
C PRO A 173 13.17 1.88 -19.75
N ILE A 174 12.10 2.17 -19.04
CA ILE A 174 11.44 1.24 -18.10
C ILE A 174 10.20 0.64 -18.76
N GLY A 175 9.49 1.45 -19.53
CA GLY A 175 8.28 1.04 -20.22
C GLY A 175 7.94 1.99 -21.36
N GLU A 176 7.21 1.46 -22.31
CA GLU A 176 6.73 2.18 -23.48
C GLU A 176 5.34 1.65 -23.83
N ASP A 177 4.41 2.57 -24.09
CA ASP A 177 3.07 2.24 -24.54
C ASP A 177 2.56 3.26 -25.54
N ILE A 178 1.80 2.81 -26.52
CA ILE A 178 1.15 3.68 -27.50
C ILE A 178 -0.35 3.43 -27.43
N LYS A 179 -1.10 4.46 -27.12
CA LYS A 179 -2.56 4.39 -27.10
C LYS A 179 -3.16 5.30 -28.16
N PRO A 180 -4.24 4.84 -28.82
CA PRO A 180 -5.01 5.72 -29.69
C PRO A 180 -5.56 6.87 -28.83
N ALA A 181 -5.51 8.07 -29.37
CA ALA A 181 -6.17 9.19 -28.75
C ALA A 181 -7.69 9.06 -28.84
N ASP A 182 -8.40 9.52 -27.82
CA ASP A 182 -9.86 9.64 -27.86
C ASP A 182 -10.28 10.80 -28.79
N PHE A 183 -11.58 11.01 -28.88
CA PHE A 183 -12.14 12.05 -29.77
C PHE A 183 -11.81 13.48 -29.36
N ILE A 184 -11.24 13.70 -28.16
CA ILE A 184 -10.70 14.99 -27.74
C ILE A 184 -9.17 15.06 -27.88
N GLY A 185 -8.57 14.05 -28.49
CA GLY A 185 -7.13 13.98 -28.71
C GLY A 185 -6.32 13.55 -27.49
N CYS A 186 -6.94 12.96 -26.48
CA CYS A 186 -6.31 12.59 -25.24
C CYS A 186 -6.12 11.07 -25.14
N ALA A 187 -5.06 10.65 -24.43
CA ALA A 187 -4.85 9.27 -24.05
C ALA A 187 -4.43 9.18 -22.58
N ARG A 188 -4.99 8.21 -21.88
CA ARG A 188 -4.73 7.96 -20.45
C ARG A 188 -3.87 6.74 -20.26
N PHE A 189 -2.82 6.88 -19.46
CA PHE A 189 -1.81 5.86 -19.20
C PHE A 189 -1.73 5.59 -17.70
N ASP A 190 -1.86 4.34 -17.30
CA ASP A 190 -1.41 3.87 -16.00
C ASP A 190 -0.03 3.23 -16.19
N ILE A 191 0.97 3.79 -15.54
CA ILE A 191 2.36 3.35 -15.65
C ILE A 191 2.82 2.57 -14.42
N SER A 192 1.91 2.25 -13.50
CA SER A 192 2.22 1.55 -12.24
C SER A 192 2.96 0.23 -12.47
N ASP A 193 2.52 -0.58 -13.45
CA ASP A 193 3.16 -1.87 -13.78
C ASP A 193 4.62 -1.70 -14.22
N TYR A 194 4.93 -0.68 -15.01
CA TYR A 194 6.31 -0.39 -15.42
C TYR A 194 7.18 -0.01 -14.22
N ILE A 195 6.65 0.84 -13.34
CA ILE A 195 7.34 1.25 -12.13
C ILE A 195 7.53 0.06 -11.19
N GLN A 196 6.47 -0.73 -10.96
CA GLN A 196 6.50 -1.88 -10.08
C GLN A 196 7.48 -2.95 -10.56
N SER A 197 7.60 -3.16 -11.89
CA SER A 197 8.55 -4.10 -12.47
C SER A 197 10.01 -3.82 -12.09
N LYS A 198 10.35 -2.55 -11.80
CA LYS A 198 11.69 -2.17 -11.34
C LYS A 198 11.95 -2.60 -9.90
N PHE A 199 10.92 -2.65 -9.08
CA PHE A 199 11.01 -3.12 -7.70
C PHE A 199 10.90 -4.65 -7.59
N ALA A 200 10.20 -5.33 -8.52
CA ALA A 200 10.05 -6.79 -8.52
C ALA A 200 11.39 -7.54 -8.68
N GLY A 201 12.36 -6.94 -9.37
CA GLY A 201 13.72 -7.49 -9.46
C GLY A 201 14.49 -7.48 -8.14
N TRP A 202 14.05 -6.69 -7.17
CA TRP A 202 14.66 -6.53 -5.86
C TRP A 202 14.15 -7.56 -4.85
N GLU A 203 12.92 -8.03 -4.99
CA GLU A 203 12.35 -9.10 -4.17
C GLU A 203 13.16 -10.40 -4.27
N MET A 204 13.91 -10.59 -5.36
CA MET A 204 14.82 -11.71 -5.56
C MET A 204 16.26 -11.43 -5.11
N GLN A 205 16.64 -10.19 -4.86
CA GLN A 205 17.94 -9.89 -4.31
C GLN A 205 17.90 -10.21 -2.82
N ARG A 206 18.71 -11.16 -2.43
CA ARG A 206 18.88 -11.61 -1.05
C ARG A 206 18.88 -10.39 -0.13
N PHE A 207 18.00 -10.45 0.84
CA PHE A 207 18.14 -9.65 2.02
C PHE A 207 19.52 -10.01 2.63
N GLU A 208 20.55 -9.34 2.16
CA GLU A 208 21.84 -9.48 2.80
C GLU A 208 21.67 -8.88 4.17
N PHE A 209 21.77 -9.73 5.19
CA PHE A 209 22.12 -9.29 6.52
C PHE A 209 23.60 -8.91 6.48
N PRO A 210 23.96 -7.68 6.16
CA PRO A 210 25.31 -7.32 6.37
C PRO A 210 25.45 -7.15 7.87
N GLU A 211 26.41 -7.77 8.43
CA GLU A 211 27.12 -7.22 9.56
C GLU A 211 27.67 -5.87 9.12
N LEU A 212 26.79 -4.89 8.98
CA LEU A 212 27.20 -3.55 8.60
C LEU A 212 27.90 -2.93 9.79
N SER A 213 29.13 -2.57 9.59
CA SER A 213 29.84 -1.63 10.39
C SER A 213 29.08 -0.30 10.39
N GLY A 214 28.11 -0.12 11.32
CA GLY A 214 27.35 1.11 11.45
C GLY A 214 25.89 0.91 11.81
N ASN A 215 25.31 1.94 12.42
CA ASN A 215 23.93 1.95 12.88
C ASN A 215 22.92 2.40 11.80
N PHE A 216 23.37 2.69 10.59
CA PHE A 216 22.49 3.13 9.49
C PHE A 216 22.98 2.66 8.11
N LYS A 217 22.06 2.54 7.18
CA LYS A 217 22.32 2.23 5.76
C LYS A 217 21.47 3.13 4.87
N SER A 218 22.04 3.62 3.79
CA SER A 218 21.30 4.30 2.73
C SER A 218 20.78 3.28 1.73
N HIS A 219 19.49 3.34 1.48
CA HIS A 219 18.84 2.59 0.42
C HIS A 219 18.46 3.57 -0.69
N GLY A 220 19.22 3.58 -1.75
CA GLY A 220 18.96 4.45 -2.89
C GLY A 220 17.74 3.99 -3.67
N TRP A 221 17.98 3.23 -4.72
CA TRP A 221 16.97 2.80 -5.70
C TRP A 221 16.04 1.69 -5.23
N ASP A 222 16.35 1.00 -4.14
CA ASP A 222 15.64 -0.18 -3.64
C ASP A 222 14.25 0.16 -3.11
N TYR A 223 14.08 1.37 -2.60
CA TYR A 223 12.85 1.83 -1.98
C TYR A 223 12.20 2.97 -2.73
N LEU A 224 12.98 3.75 -3.48
CA LEU A 224 12.51 4.96 -4.13
C LEU A 224 13.07 5.08 -5.55
N LEU A 225 12.23 4.87 -6.54
CA LEU A 225 12.58 5.02 -7.95
C LEU A 225 12.38 6.48 -8.38
N LYS A 226 13.44 7.10 -8.91
CA LYS A 226 13.33 8.37 -9.63
C LYS A 226 13.05 8.08 -11.11
N TYR A 227 11.97 8.62 -11.63
CA TYR A 227 11.55 8.37 -13.01
C TYR A 227 11.08 9.65 -13.69
N ARG A 228 11.01 9.61 -15.00
CA ARG A 228 10.48 10.66 -15.85
C ARG A 228 9.63 10.05 -16.95
N VAL A 229 8.50 10.69 -17.23
CA VAL A 229 7.61 10.32 -18.32
C VAL A 229 7.73 11.32 -19.44
N SER A 230 7.77 10.82 -20.67
CA SER A 230 7.80 11.62 -21.88
C SER A 230 6.69 11.16 -22.80
N PHE A 231 6.01 12.11 -23.41
CA PHE A 231 4.94 11.86 -24.37
C PHE A 231 5.32 12.37 -25.75
N ALA A 232 4.88 11.66 -26.77
CA ALA A 232 5.08 12.03 -28.14
C ALA A 232 3.86 11.65 -28.99
N GLU A 233 3.64 12.38 -30.07
CA GLU A 233 2.64 12.02 -31.08
C GLU A 233 3.18 10.86 -31.91
N SER A 234 2.34 9.87 -32.13
CA SER A 234 2.62 8.74 -33.03
C SER A 234 1.62 8.74 -34.18
N ILE A 235 2.11 8.96 -35.37
CA ILE A 235 1.29 8.97 -36.60
C ILE A 235 1.80 7.84 -37.48
N ALA A 236 0.99 6.81 -37.65
CA ALA A 236 1.37 5.61 -38.41
C ALA A 236 2.77 5.05 -38.04
N GLY A 237 3.07 5.05 -36.72
CA GLY A 237 4.35 4.59 -36.17
C GLY A 237 5.50 5.58 -36.21
N ASN A 238 5.30 6.78 -36.79
CA ASN A 238 6.29 7.84 -36.74
C ASN A 238 6.11 8.72 -35.52
N VAL A 239 7.11 8.76 -34.67
CA VAL A 239 7.10 9.52 -33.40
C VAL A 239 7.59 10.94 -33.63
N LYS A 240 6.84 11.93 -33.15
CA LYS A 240 7.17 13.36 -33.26
C LYS A 240 6.88 14.10 -31.96
N GLY A 241 7.64 15.15 -31.70
CA GLY A 241 7.33 16.12 -30.65
C GLY A 241 7.47 15.57 -29.24
N LEU A 242 8.56 14.85 -28.92
CA LEU A 242 8.77 14.31 -27.57
C LEU A 242 8.80 15.43 -26.52
N GLN A 243 7.82 15.43 -25.63
CA GLN A 243 7.71 16.34 -24.50
C GLN A 243 7.84 15.54 -23.20
N SER A 244 8.71 16.00 -22.32
CA SER A 244 8.98 15.31 -21.04
C SER A 244 8.35 16.08 -19.88
N ASN A 245 7.70 15.36 -18.98
CA ASN A 245 7.35 15.88 -17.67
C ASN A 245 8.61 15.98 -16.78
N GLY A 246 8.52 16.70 -15.68
CA GLY A 246 9.57 16.78 -14.66
C GLY A 246 9.87 15.42 -14.04
N TRP A 247 10.99 15.32 -13.33
CA TRP A 247 11.32 14.15 -12.54
C TRP A 247 10.30 13.96 -11.41
N LYS A 248 9.87 12.71 -11.23
CA LYS A 248 9.00 12.27 -10.14
C LYS A 248 9.61 11.08 -9.44
N TYR A 249 9.04 10.71 -8.31
CA TYR A 249 9.49 9.60 -7.51
C TYR A 249 8.35 8.63 -7.25
N ALA A 250 8.67 7.35 -7.19
CA ALA A 250 7.77 6.31 -6.75
C ALA A 250 8.39 5.56 -5.58
N LEU A 251 7.69 5.49 -4.45
CA LEU A 251 8.07 4.68 -3.31
C LEU A 251 7.62 3.25 -3.59
N ALA A 252 8.47 2.28 -3.36
CA ALA A 252 8.08 0.87 -3.38
C ALA A 252 6.99 0.62 -2.34
N GLY A 253 6.04 -0.26 -2.64
CA GLY A 253 4.89 -0.53 -1.78
C GLY A 253 3.58 0.05 -2.34
N GLY A 254 2.53 0.06 -1.52
CA GLY A 254 1.22 0.55 -1.92
C GLY A 254 0.29 0.74 -0.73
N LEU A 255 -0.65 1.66 -0.84
CA LEU A 255 -1.66 1.94 0.15
C LEU A 255 -2.98 1.28 -0.21
N ASN A 256 -3.80 0.96 0.77
CA ASN A 256 -5.15 0.48 0.54
C ASN A 256 -6.03 1.60 -0.06
N HIS A 257 -7.10 1.22 -0.74
CA HIS A 257 -7.95 2.14 -1.47
C HIS A 257 -8.60 3.22 -0.58
N GLU A 258 -9.01 2.87 0.63
CA GLU A 258 -9.63 3.81 1.58
C GLU A 258 -8.65 4.93 1.99
N LEU A 259 -7.42 4.55 2.31
CA LEU A 259 -6.39 5.51 2.68
C LEU A 259 -5.96 6.36 1.48
N LEU A 260 -5.84 5.75 0.31
CA LEU A 260 -5.54 6.42 -0.95
C LEU A 260 -6.55 7.56 -1.22
N THR A 261 -7.84 7.25 -1.12
CA THR A 261 -8.93 8.20 -1.33
C THR A 261 -8.93 9.31 -0.27
N SER A 262 -8.71 8.96 1.02
CA SER A 262 -8.74 9.92 2.12
C SER A 262 -7.59 10.94 2.08
N LEU A 263 -6.47 10.59 1.47
CA LEU A 263 -5.29 11.46 1.36
C LEU A 263 -5.33 12.38 0.13
N ASN A 264 -6.39 12.34 -0.69
CA ASN A 264 -6.47 13.06 -1.98
C ASN A 264 -5.16 12.95 -2.78
N GLU A 265 -4.55 11.76 -2.76
CA GLU A 265 -3.27 11.46 -3.37
C GLU A 265 -2.06 12.27 -2.84
N ASN A 266 -2.22 13.08 -1.81
CA ASN A 266 -1.10 13.81 -1.21
C ASN A 266 -0.39 13.00 -0.14
N TYR A 267 0.37 12.01 -0.57
CA TYR A 267 1.08 11.07 0.32
C TYR A 267 2.12 11.75 1.21
N LEU A 268 2.68 12.87 0.76
CA LEU A 268 3.69 13.61 1.54
C LEU A 268 3.10 14.22 2.81
N GLU A 269 1.84 14.66 2.77
CA GLU A 269 1.16 15.19 3.95
C GLU A 269 0.98 14.12 5.03
N TYR A 270 0.77 12.86 4.64
CA TYR A 270 0.63 11.78 5.60
C TYR A 270 1.90 11.59 6.44
N PHE A 271 3.08 11.70 5.84
CA PHE A 271 4.36 11.58 6.55
C PHE A 271 4.71 12.83 7.35
N SER A 272 4.14 13.98 7.01
CA SER A 272 4.36 15.23 7.74
C SER A 272 3.53 15.26 9.02
N ILE A 273 4.17 15.52 10.16
CA ILE A 273 3.52 15.69 11.46
C ILE A 273 3.33 17.18 11.77
N ALA A 274 4.33 17.97 11.43
CA ALA A 274 4.38 19.42 11.57
C ALA A 274 5.44 19.96 10.60
N ALA A 275 5.58 21.27 10.51
CA ALA A 275 6.67 21.86 9.75
C ALA A 275 8.00 21.20 10.11
N ASN A 276 8.66 20.59 9.13
CA ASN A 276 9.94 19.87 9.21
C ASN A 276 9.96 18.61 10.10
N LYS A 277 8.80 18.07 10.51
CA LYS A 277 8.69 16.80 11.23
C LYS A 277 7.98 15.76 10.42
N GLN A 278 8.55 14.55 10.35
CA GLN A 278 8.03 13.45 9.56
C GLN A 278 7.91 12.15 10.39
N LYS A 279 7.07 11.23 9.92
CA LYS A 279 6.95 9.88 10.49
C LYS A 279 8.02 8.95 9.90
N PHE A 280 8.35 7.91 10.66
CA PHE A 280 9.04 6.74 10.10
C PHE A 280 8.09 5.94 9.21
N LEU A 281 8.64 5.17 8.27
CA LEU A 281 7.88 4.32 7.33
C LEU A 281 7.38 3.04 8.05
N SER A 282 6.54 3.20 9.02
CA SER A 282 6.00 2.11 9.83
C SER A 282 4.60 2.45 10.35
N TRP A 283 3.70 1.47 10.31
CA TRP A 283 2.36 1.54 10.89
C TRP A 283 2.31 1.16 12.37
N LEU A 284 3.39 0.55 12.89
CA LEU A 284 3.42 0.10 14.28
C LEU A 284 3.18 1.26 15.25
N PRO A 285 2.59 0.99 16.42
CA PRO A 285 2.41 1.99 17.48
C PRO A 285 3.70 2.71 17.82
N LEU A 286 3.61 3.97 18.24
CA LEU A 286 4.77 4.77 18.64
C LEU A 286 5.56 4.14 19.77
N ALA A 287 4.88 3.37 20.62
CA ALA A 287 5.47 2.64 21.73
C ALA A 287 5.19 1.14 21.58
N LYS A 288 6.22 0.32 21.66
CA LYS A 288 6.13 -1.14 21.63
C LYS A 288 7.09 -1.80 22.58
N TYR A 289 6.86 -3.09 22.87
CA TYR A 289 7.78 -3.89 23.67
C TYR A 289 8.84 -4.55 22.77
N SER A 290 10.09 -4.46 23.20
CA SER A 290 11.22 -5.13 22.58
C SER A 290 12.22 -5.59 23.64
N ARG A 291 13.24 -6.37 23.26
CA ARG A 291 14.27 -6.88 24.17
C ARG A 291 15.61 -7.15 23.46
N SER A 292 16.63 -7.52 24.24
CA SER A 292 17.86 -8.10 23.70
C SER A 292 17.55 -9.33 22.84
N GLY A 293 18.29 -9.52 21.76
CA GLY A 293 18.12 -10.60 20.80
C GLY A 293 17.07 -10.30 19.71
N VAL A 294 16.26 -9.27 19.85
CA VAL A 294 15.27 -8.86 18.83
C VAL A 294 15.85 -7.82 17.88
N MET A 295 15.74 -8.09 16.60
CA MET A 295 16.16 -7.17 15.56
C MET A 295 15.11 -6.08 15.36
N GLU A 296 15.49 -4.83 15.60
CA GLU A 296 14.63 -3.67 15.40
C GLU A 296 15.26 -2.71 14.41
N LYS A 297 14.45 -2.27 13.45
CA LYS A 297 14.85 -1.32 12.42
C LYS A 297 13.80 -0.23 12.28
N LEU A 298 14.23 0.96 11.89
CA LEU A 298 13.37 2.07 11.49
C LEU A 298 13.82 2.58 10.13
N PHE A 299 12.85 2.90 9.28
CA PHE A 299 13.10 3.44 7.96
C PHE A 299 12.54 4.85 7.88
N PHE A 300 13.31 5.76 7.29
CA PHE A 300 12.94 7.16 7.19
C PHE A 300 13.20 7.69 5.78
N LEU A 301 12.19 8.36 5.20
CA LEU A 301 12.30 9.01 3.90
C LEU A 301 12.73 10.46 4.08
N PHE A 302 13.94 10.80 3.67
CA PHE A 302 14.39 12.19 3.57
C PHE A 302 13.78 12.82 2.31
N GLN A 303 12.78 13.68 2.47
CA GLN A 303 12.06 14.30 1.36
C GLN A 303 12.84 15.48 0.77
N GLU A 304 13.46 16.30 1.63
CA GLU A 304 14.21 17.47 1.22
C GLU A 304 15.49 17.61 2.06
N ASN A 305 16.52 18.11 1.43
CA ASN A 305 17.69 18.60 2.14
C ASN A 305 18.16 19.90 1.47
N PRO A 306 17.40 21.01 1.62
CA PRO A 306 17.62 22.24 0.86
C PRO A 306 18.95 22.92 1.19
N SER A 307 19.56 22.61 2.33
CA SER A 307 20.74 23.31 2.84
C SER A 307 21.91 22.39 3.18
N ALA A 308 21.91 21.15 2.69
CA ALA A 308 22.87 20.11 3.09
C ALA A 308 23.02 20.00 4.62
N VAL A 309 21.90 20.08 5.33
CA VAL A 309 21.87 19.99 6.80
C VAL A 309 22.31 18.60 7.22
N GLN A 310 23.14 18.56 8.26
CA GLN A 310 23.57 17.30 8.85
C GLN A 310 22.50 16.81 9.82
N TYR A 311 22.27 15.49 9.82
CA TYR A 311 21.31 14.82 10.67
C TYR A 311 22.00 13.74 11.50
N ARG A 312 21.45 13.44 12.67
CA ARG A 312 21.89 12.34 13.54
C ARG A 312 20.70 11.62 14.16
N MET A 313 20.89 10.36 14.45
CA MET A 313 19.96 9.58 15.28
C MET A 313 20.35 9.74 16.74
N VAL A 314 19.39 10.16 17.54
CA VAL A 314 19.52 10.34 18.97
C VAL A 314 18.72 9.27 19.70
N VAL A 315 19.30 8.71 20.73
CA VAL A 315 18.65 7.70 21.59
C VAL A 315 18.67 8.21 23.03
N ILE A 316 17.49 8.26 23.64
CA ILE A 316 17.36 8.50 25.08
C ILE A 316 17.13 7.17 25.76
N VAL A 317 18.06 6.73 26.57
CA VAL A 317 17.97 5.49 27.35
C VAL A 317 17.46 5.83 28.73
N ASN A 318 16.29 5.29 29.10
CA ASN A 318 15.68 5.46 30.40
C ASN A 318 15.97 4.24 31.28
N PHE A 319 16.46 4.46 32.49
CA PHE A 319 16.79 3.38 33.42
C PHE A 319 15.70 3.16 34.47
N SER A 320 15.72 1.99 35.09
CA SER A 320 14.74 1.61 36.13
C SER A 320 14.76 2.50 37.38
N ASP A 321 15.89 3.16 37.65
CA ASP A 321 16.07 4.12 38.76
C ASP A 321 15.54 5.53 38.45
N GLY A 322 14.91 5.73 37.28
CA GLY A 322 14.38 7.02 36.83
C GLY A 322 15.42 7.96 36.19
N SER A 323 16.70 7.57 36.15
CA SER A 323 17.71 8.33 35.44
C SER A 323 17.64 8.06 33.93
N HIS A 324 18.24 8.93 33.13
CA HIS A 324 18.34 8.75 31.68
C HIS A 324 19.74 9.09 31.17
N LYS A 325 20.05 8.59 29.96
CA LYS A 325 21.27 8.91 29.21
C LYS A 325 20.92 9.20 27.77
N VAL A 326 21.49 10.25 27.21
CA VAL A 326 21.37 10.60 25.80
C VAL A 326 22.58 10.06 25.05
N ILE A 327 22.36 9.36 23.96
CA ILE A 327 23.39 8.79 23.10
C ILE A 327 23.17 9.29 21.67
N ASN A 328 24.21 9.79 21.02
CA ASN A 328 24.21 10.00 19.57
C ASN A 328 24.58 8.68 18.91
N ALA A 329 23.58 7.96 18.43
CA ALA A 329 23.76 6.62 17.87
C ALA A 329 24.37 6.63 16.46
N THR A 330 24.28 7.77 15.75
CA THR A 330 24.96 7.98 14.47
C THR A 330 25.81 9.25 14.55
N PRO A 331 26.89 9.36 13.76
CA PRO A 331 27.53 10.63 13.54
C PRO A 331 26.59 11.62 12.84
N GLN A 332 26.91 12.90 12.89
CA GLN A 332 26.23 13.90 12.07
C GLN A 332 26.61 13.69 10.59
N VAL A 333 25.63 13.39 9.75
CA VAL A 333 25.83 13.09 8.34
C VAL A 333 24.82 13.85 7.49
N VAL A 334 25.26 14.30 6.32
CA VAL A 334 24.36 14.84 5.29
C VAL A 334 23.72 13.66 4.54
N PHE A 335 22.40 13.54 4.63
CA PHE A 335 21.67 12.58 3.83
C PHE A 335 21.12 13.27 2.57
N PRO A 336 21.26 12.65 1.40
CA PRO A 336 20.70 13.21 0.17
C PRO A 336 19.16 13.25 0.25
N ALA A 337 18.58 14.26 -0.40
CA ALA A 337 17.13 14.33 -0.56
C ALA A 337 16.62 13.13 -1.36
N PHE A 338 15.37 12.74 -1.12
CA PHE A 338 14.70 11.59 -1.74
C PHE A 338 15.48 10.28 -1.59
N THR A 339 15.89 10.02 -0.37
CA THR A 339 16.59 8.79 0.02
C THR A 339 15.91 8.15 1.22
N VAL A 340 15.71 6.84 1.17
CA VAL A 340 15.26 6.07 2.32
C VAL A 340 16.48 5.60 3.10
N MET A 341 16.49 5.90 4.39
CA MET A 341 17.55 5.49 5.32
C MET A 341 17.00 4.45 6.28
N GLU A 342 17.75 3.36 6.44
CA GLU A 342 17.53 2.34 7.46
C GLU A 342 18.38 2.65 8.68
N PHE A 343 17.77 2.59 9.86
CA PHE A 343 18.43 2.74 11.15
C PHE A 343 18.23 1.48 11.98
N LYS A 344 19.32 0.92 12.50
CA LYS A 344 19.28 -0.19 13.45
C LYS A 344 19.05 0.37 14.84
N VAL A 345 17.94 0.01 15.45
CA VAL A 345 17.49 0.59 16.72
C VAL A 345 17.25 -0.47 17.81
N GLY A 346 17.62 -1.72 17.52
CA GLY A 346 17.52 -2.82 18.48
C GLY A 346 18.43 -2.65 19.69
N PHE A 347 18.03 -3.26 20.79
CA PHE A 347 18.73 -3.21 22.08
C PHE A 347 20.23 -3.53 21.96
N ASP A 348 20.56 -4.61 21.26
CA ASP A 348 21.96 -5.07 21.10
C ASP A 348 22.72 -4.23 20.08
N HIS A 349 22.06 -3.75 19.01
CA HIS A 349 22.71 -2.88 18.01
C HIS A 349 23.12 -1.52 18.57
N LEU A 350 22.34 -1.02 19.52
CA LEU A 350 22.63 0.24 20.21
C LEU A 350 23.56 0.06 21.42
N ASP A 351 23.98 -1.19 21.69
CA ASP A 351 24.82 -1.56 22.83
C ASP A 351 24.29 -1.02 24.17
N LEU A 352 22.97 -1.15 24.38
CA LEU A 352 22.30 -0.55 25.52
C LEU A 352 22.70 -1.19 26.85
N VAL A 353 23.22 -2.42 26.85
CA VAL A 353 23.82 -3.06 28.05
C VAL A 353 24.95 -2.22 28.61
N ASN A 354 25.79 -1.68 27.73
CA ASN A 354 26.94 -0.86 28.08
C ASN A 354 26.65 0.65 28.14
N ALA A 355 25.40 1.04 27.90
CA ALA A 355 25.01 2.45 27.95
C ALA A 355 25.37 3.10 29.28
N GLN A 356 25.11 2.41 30.41
CA GLN A 356 25.59 2.79 31.75
C GLN A 356 25.77 1.51 32.61
N PRO A 357 26.99 1.12 32.90
CA PRO A 357 27.28 -0.09 33.68
C PRO A 357 26.56 -0.11 35.03
N GLY A 358 25.95 -1.26 35.34
CA GLY A 358 25.22 -1.46 36.61
C GLY A 358 23.80 -0.92 36.68
N LYS A 359 23.27 -0.30 35.60
CA LYS A 359 21.89 0.13 35.52
C LYS A 359 21.07 -0.75 34.57
N ILE A 360 19.82 -0.96 34.94
CA ILE A 360 18.87 -1.74 34.12
C ILE A 360 18.11 -0.78 33.21
N VAL A 361 18.16 -1.05 31.91
CA VAL A 361 17.42 -0.28 30.91
C VAL A 361 15.93 -0.62 31.00
N ARG A 362 15.09 0.38 31.24
CA ARG A 362 13.63 0.29 31.26
C ARG A 362 13.02 0.48 29.88
N SER A 363 13.50 1.50 29.15
CA SER A 363 13.05 1.80 27.78
C SER A 363 14.09 2.65 27.07
N TRP A 364 13.98 2.70 25.75
CA TRP A 364 14.75 3.65 24.96
C TRP A 364 13.86 4.33 23.92
N GLU A 365 14.15 5.59 23.67
CA GLU A 365 13.43 6.43 22.71
C GLU A 365 14.38 6.77 21.55
N VAL A 366 13.91 6.65 20.33
CA VAL A 366 14.69 6.92 19.13
C VAL A 366 14.02 7.98 18.29
N PHE A 367 14.81 8.94 17.82
CA PHE A 367 14.36 10.01 16.93
C PHE A 367 15.53 10.61 16.16
N LEU A 368 15.22 11.35 15.10
CA LEU A 368 16.20 12.07 14.30
C LEU A 368 16.21 13.55 14.67
N MET A 369 17.41 14.14 14.72
CA MET A 369 17.64 15.56 14.93
C MET A 369 18.54 16.12 13.85
N ASP A 370 18.40 17.40 13.57
CA ASP A 370 19.33 18.13 12.74
C ASP A 370 20.52 18.67 13.52
N SER A 371 21.40 19.42 12.85
CA SER A 371 22.57 20.05 13.46
C SER A 371 22.25 21.19 14.43
N ASN A 372 21.00 21.70 14.41
CA ASN A 372 20.53 22.76 15.29
C ASN A 372 19.80 22.22 16.53
N ASP A 373 19.80 20.90 16.72
CA ASP A 373 19.03 20.19 17.75
C ASP A 373 17.52 20.24 17.56
N ASP A 374 17.03 20.53 16.35
CA ASP A 374 15.62 20.47 16.01
C ASP A 374 15.21 19.04 15.64
N TYR A 375 14.02 18.65 16.11
CA TYR A 375 13.47 17.32 15.82
C TYR A 375 13.01 17.21 14.37
N LEU A 376 13.53 16.25 13.65
CA LEU A 376 13.12 15.91 12.29
C LEU A 376 12.04 14.81 12.26
N SER A 377 12.09 13.87 13.19
CA SER A 377 11.16 12.73 13.18
C SER A 377 10.24 12.70 14.41
N GLU A 378 9.23 11.84 14.34
CA GLU A 378 8.52 11.36 15.53
C GLU A 378 9.48 10.63 16.49
N ARG A 379 9.04 10.46 17.73
CA ARG A 379 9.75 9.64 18.71
C ARG A 379 9.15 8.24 18.74
N ARG A 380 10.00 7.23 18.57
CA ARG A 380 9.65 5.83 18.73
C ARG A 380 10.17 5.33 20.07
N VAL A 381 9.29 4.73 20.85
CA VAL A 381 9.59 4.25 22.20
C VAL A 381 9.59 2.72 22.21
N PHE A 382 10.68 2.16 22.70
CA PHE A 382 10.83 0.72 22.89
C PHE A 382 10.90 0.43 24.40
N ASN A 383 9.88 -0.24 24.92
CA ASN A 383 9.86 -0.69 26.30
C ASN A 383 10.64 -2.00 26.42
N ASN A 384 11.63 -2.04 27.30
CA ASN A 384 12.43 -3.24 27.50
C ASN A 384 11.62 -4.29 28.23
N ASP A 385 11.37 -5.41 27.58
CA ASP A 385 10.65 -6.54 28.14
C ASP A 385 11.67 -7.60 28.62
N SER A 386 11.92 -7.63 29.91
CA SER A 386 12.83 -8.60 30.52
C SER A 386 12.18 -9.97 30.74
N ARG A 387 10.88 -10.14 30.50
CA ARG A 387 10.21 -11.42 30.64
C ARG A 387 10.68 -12.39 29.56
N VAL A 388 10.86 -13.64 29.93
CA VAL A 388 11.20 -14.71 29.00
C VAL A 388 9.93 -15.50 28.69
N PHE A 389 9.62 -15.61 27.41
CA PHE A 389 8.49 -16.39 26.92
C PHE A 389 9.02 -17.63 26.20
N GLU A 390 8.66 -18.81 26.66
CA GLU A 390 9.17 -20.09 26.14
C GLU A 390 8.85 -20.30 24.65
N ASN A 391 7.68 -19.81 24.24
CA ASN A 391 7.17 -20.00 22.87
C ASN A 391 7.21 -18.73 22.02
N GLU A 392 8.05 -17.76 22.38
CA GLU A 392 8.16 -16.52 21.65
C GLU A 392 8.58 -16.75 20.20
N LYS A 393 7.86 -16.10 19.29
CA LYS A 393 8.20 -16.00 17.87
C LYS A 393 8.38 -14.54 17.49
N VAL A 394 9.45 -14.23 16.80
CA VAL A 394 9.72 -12.89 16.32
C VAL A 394 9.58 -12.90 14.80
N PHE A 395 8.67 -12.08 14.30
CA PHE A 395 8.43 -11.92 12.87
C PHE A 395 8.97 -10.59 12.38
N PHE A 396 9.66 -10.67 11.27
CA PHE A 396 10.20 -9.54 10.54
C PHE A 396 9.54 -9.55 9.15
N TYR A 397 8.83 -8.50 8.78
CA TYR A 397 8.01 -8.51 7.56
C TYR A 397 8.02 -7.15 6.86
N ARG A 398 7.85 -7.20 5.55
CA ARG A 398 7.77 -6.02 4.72
C ARG A 398 6.38 -5.41 4.81
N ASN A 399 6.30 -4.15 5.19
CA ASN A 399 5.04 -3.41 5.31
C ASN A 399 4.65 -2.74 3.98
N SER A 400 3.50 -2.06 3.94
CA SER A 400 2.98 -1.37 2.75
C SER A 400 3.85 -0.21 2.25
N PHE A 401 4.78 0.30 3.06
CA PHE A 401 5.81 1.27 2.62
C PHE A 401 7.06 0.60 2.08
N SER A 402 7.07 -0.72 1.92
CA SER A 402 8.23 -1.55 1.62
C SER A 402 9.34 -1.52 2.67
N ALA A 403 9.11 -0.88 3.79
CA ALA A 403 9.99 -0.94 4.95
C ALA A 403 9.74 -2.23 5.75
N TYR A 404 10.67 -2.57 6.64
CA TYR A 404 10.51 -3.76 7.47
C TYR A 404 10.12 -3.40 8.89
N ASP A 405 9.07 -4.05 9.35
CA ASP A 405 8.60 -4.00 10.72
C ASP A 405 8.89 -5.30 11.45
N THR A 406 9.10 -5.21 12.76
CA THR A 406 9.31 -6.37 13.65
C THR A 406 8.18 -6.48 14.64
N PHE A 407 7.64 -7.68 14.83
CA PHE A 407 6.62 -7.93 15.85
C PHE A 407 6.89 -9.25 16.59
N ARG A 408 6.62 -9.26 17.89
CA ARG A 408 6.82 -10.40 18.79
C ARG A 408 5.49 -11.08 19.08
N PHE A 409 5.39 -12.37 18.80
CA PHE A 409 4.26 -13.22 19.18
C PHE A 409 4.63 -13.93 20.49
N LEU A 410 3.87 -13.65 21.52
CA LEU A 410 4.17 -14.06 22.90
C LEU A 410 3.26 -15.20 23.39
N GLY A 411 2.29 -15.60 22.57
CA GLY A 411 1.37 -16.68 22.89
C GLY A 411 1.93 -18.06 22.59
N LYS A 412 1.05 -19.05 22.65
CA LYS A 412 1.40 -20.46 22.39
C LYS A 412 1.86 -20.64 20.94
N SER A 413 2.92 -21.42 20.73
CA SER A 413 3.34 -21.88 19.42
C SER A 413 3.32 -23.41 19.34
N GLU A 414 3.07 -23.94 18.14
CA GLU A 414 3.05 -25.38 17.86
C GLU A 414 3.83 -25.64 16.58
N LEU A 415 4.57 -26.74 16.56
CA LEU A 415 5.30 -27.22 15.38
C LEU A 415 4.68 -28.55 14.95
N ASN A 416 4.21 -28.62 13.71
CA ASN A 416 3.74 -29.83 13.08
C ASN A 416 4.67 -30.18 11.91
N LEU A 417 4.97 -31.46 11.78
CA LEU A 417 5.81 -31.97 10.70
C LEU A 417 4.93 -32.74 9.71
N GLU A 418 4.93 -32.29 8.48
CA GLU A 418 4.26 -32.99 7.38
C GLU A 418 5.28 -33.64 6.45
N TYR A 419 5.00 -34.89 6.06
CA TYR A 419 5.87 -35.65 5.20
C TYR A 419 5.19 -35.98 3.88
N GLU A 420 5.73 -35.48 2.80
CA GLU A 420 5.36 -35.89 1.46
C GLU A 420 6.28 -37.02 1.00
N ARG A 421 5.71 -38.14 0.60
CA ARG A 421 6.45 -39.33 0.18
C ARG A 421 6.02 -39.81 -1.17
N LEU A 422 6.98 -40.02 -2.04
CA LEU A 422 6.75 -40.55 -3.38
C LEU A 422 7.10 -42.01 -3.42
N PHE A 423 6.13 -42.86 -3.76
CA PHE A 423 6.29 -44.29 -3.89
C PHE A 423 6.18 -44.71 -5.36
N GLY A 424 6.94 -45.68 -5.73
CA GLY A 424 6.82 -46.36 -7.01
C GLY A 424 6.86 -47.87 -6.86
N SER A 425 6.23 -48.58 -7.77
CA SER A 425 6.31 -50.04 -7.83
C SER A 425 7.41 -50.48 -8.79
N ILE A 426 8.18 -51.46 -8.37
CA ILE A 426 9.17 -52.13 -9.22
C ILE A 426 8.53 -53.41 -9.71
N VAL A 427 8.75 -53.72 -11.00
CA VAL A 427 8.33 -55.00 -11.58
C VAL A 427 9.04 -56.13 -10.83
N ARG A 428 8.27 -57.11 -10.35
CA ARG A 428 8.84 -58.26 -9.67
C ARG A 428 9.68 -59.09 -10.64
N GLU A 429 10.93 -59.39 -10.22
CA GLU A 429 11.73 -60.40 -10.89
C GLU A 429 11.25 -61.79 -10.48
N GLU A 430 11.42 -62.80 -11.33
CA GLU A 430 11.02 -64.19 -11.06
C GLU A 430 11.65 -64.79 -9.79
N LYS A 431 12.83 -64.29 -9.39
CA LYS A 431 13.51 -64.66 -8.15
C LYS A 431 13.59 -63.46 -7.21
N TYR A 432 12.52 -63.20 -6.49
CA TYR A 432 12.54 -62.11 -5.51
C TYR A 432 12.79 -62.63 -4.09
N SER A 433 13.53 -61.88 -3.30
CA SER A 433 13.70 -62.14 -1.86
C SER A 433 12.79 -61.23 -1.05
N PHE A 434 12.49 -61.60 0.21
CA PHE A 434 11.68 -60.78 1.13
C PHE A 434 12.27 -59.40 1.39
N PHE A 435 13.57 -59.20 1.09
CA PHE A 435 14.24 -57.89 1.19
C PHE A 435 13.96 -56.96 0.04
N ASN A 436 13.41 -57.43 -1.10
CA ASN A 436 13.06 -56.67 -2.28
C ASN A 436 11.53 -56.45 -2.33
N ALA A 437 11.04 -55.49 -1.55
CA ALA A 437 9.62 -55.11 -1.62
C ALA A 437 9.26 -54.51 -2.98
N PRO A 438 8.10 -54.84 -3.55
CA PRO A 438 7.65 -54.28 -4.85
C PRO A 438 7.41 -52.78 -4.82
N ALA A 439 7.18 -52.22 -3.64
CA ALA A 439 7.03 -50.77 -3.46
C ALA A 439 8.31 -50.19 -2.86
N LYS A 440 8.87 -49.20 -3.54
CA LYS A 440 10.03 -48.45 -3.02
C LYS A 440 9.65 -46.97 -2.89
N GLN A 441 10.14 -46.37 -1.82
CA GLN A 441 10.07 -44.94 -1.63
C GLN A 441 11.21 -44.28 -2.41
N PHE A 442 10.88 -43.35 -3.33
CA PHE A 442 11.84 -42.64 -4.18
C PHE A 442 12.21 -41.28 -3.62
N SER A 443 11.30 -40.66 -2.88
CA SER A 443 11.52 -39.37 -2.27
C SER A 443 10.75 -39.22 -0.97
N ALA A 444 11.32 -38.53 -0.03
CA ALA A 444 10.66 -38.02 1.15
C ALA A 444 11.05 -36.56 1.31
N LYS A 445 10.06 -35.70 1.54
CA LYS A 445 10.26 -34.31 1.89
C LYS A 445 9.53 -34.03 3.18
N GLU A 446 10.15 -33.25 4.03
CA GLU A 446 9.58 -32.78 5.28
C GLU A 446 9.27 -31.29 5.15
N THR A 447 8.07 -30.91 5.54
CA THR A 447 7.65 -29.52 5.63
C THR A 447 7.30 -29.21 7.09
N GLU A 448 7.92 -28.18 7.63
CA GLU A 448 7.64 -27.69 8.98
C GLU A 448 6.48 -26.68 8.91
N ILE A 449 5.33 -27.07 9.49
CA ILE A 449 4.18 -26.19 9.64
C ILE A 449 4.14 -25.68 11.07
N CYS A 450 4.32 -24.38 11.22
CA CYS A 450 4.33 -23.72 12.51
C CYS A 450 3.01 -22.99 12.74
N LYS A 451 2.48 -23.08 13.97
CA LYS A 451 1.41 -22.19 14.44
C LYS A 451 1.98 -21.27 15.49
N ALA A 452 1.68 -19.99 15.38
CA ALA A 452 2.10 -19.00 16.34
C ALA A 452 0.92 -18.09 16.71
N ASN A 453 0.87 -17.72 17.98
CA ASN A 453 -0.18 -16.89 18.54
C ASN A 453 0.41 -15.60 19.09
N SER A 454 -0.18 -14.45 18.76
CA SER A 454 0.33 -13.15 19.19
C SER A 454 0.26 -12.93 20.71
N GLY A 455 -0.59 -13.71 21.41
CA GLY A 455 -1.10 -13.31 22.71
C GLY A 455 -2.17 -12.20 22.55
N TRP A 456 -2.51 -11.57 23.65
CA TRP A 456 -3.48 -10.49 23.62
C TRP A 456 -2.84 -9.18 23.17
N ILE A 457 -3.38 -8.60 22.12
CA ILE A 457 -2.91 -7.38 21.47
C ILE A 457 -4.02 -6.33 21.40
N SER A 458 -3.64 -5.08 21.32
CA SER A 458 -4.56 -3.95 21.16
C SER A 458 -5.21 -3.91 19.75
N LEU A 459 -6.23 -3.07 19.60
CA LEU A 459 -6.83 -2.80 18.29
C LEU A 459 -5.83 -2.19 17.30
N GLU A 460 -4.97 -1.30 17.78
CA GLU A 460 -3.94 -0.65 16.98
C GLU A 460 -2.93 -1.69 16.45
N GLU A 461 -2.37 -2.52 17.35
CA GLU A 461 -1.45 -3.59 16.97
C GLU A 461 -2.10 -4.60 16.03
N LYS A 462 -3.35 -4.99 16.27
CA LYS A 462 -4.11 -5.88 15.36
C LYS A 462 -4.21 -5.30 13.96
N ASN A 463 -4.48 -3.99 13.84
CA ASN A 463 -4.59 -3.35 12.53
C ASN A 463 -3.23 -3.31 11.82
N CYS A 464 -2.16 -3.04 12.54
CA CYS A 464 -0.80 -3.08 11.99
C CYS A 464 -0.39 -4.49 11.55
N LEU A 465 -0.76 -5.52 12.31
CA LEU A 465 -0.43 -6.91 11.96
C LEU A 465 -1.14 -7.44 10.70
N ARG A 466 -2.15 -6.75 10.18
CA ARG A 466 -2.69 -7.06 8.85
C ARG A 466 -1.64 -6.91 7.76
N GLU A 467 -0.65 -6.05 7.96
CA GLU A 467 0.50 -5.89 7.07
C GLU A 467 1.32 -7.19 6.97
N LEU A 468 1.56 -7.87 8.10
CA LEU A 468 2.22 -9.19 8.09
C LEU A 468 1.45 -10.22 7.24
N LEU A 469 0.11 -10.20 7.32
CA LEU A 469 -0.74 -11.14 6.59
C LEU A 469 -0.79 -10.87 5.08
N LEU A 470 -0.56 -9.63 4.68
CA LEU A 470 -0.55 -9.18 3.28
C LEU A 470 0.88 -9.06 2.73
N SER A 471 1.88 -9.20 3.58
CA SER A 471 3.28 -9.09 3.18
C SER A 471 3.66 -10.21 2.21
N LEU A 472 4.28 -9.83 1.10
CA LEU A 472 4.88 -10.78 0.15
C LEU A 472 6.21 -11.34 0.68
N GLU A 473 6.77 -10.71 1.73
CA GLU A 473 8.09 -11.02 2.24
C GLU A 473 8.08 -10.96 3.76
N ALA A 474 8.06 -12.13 4.39
CA ALA A 474 8.06 -12.29 5.83
C ALA A 474 9.09 -13.32 6.29
N TYR A 475 9.65 -13.10 7.47
CA TYR A 475 10.68 -13.95 8.06
C TYR A 475 10.38 -14.24 9.52
N GLU A 476 10.73 -15.43 9.98
CA GLU A 476 10.87 -15.77 11.39
C GLU A 476 12.32 -15.53 11.81
N GLN A 477 12.54 -14.74 12.86
CA GLN A 477 13.86 -14.55 13.45
C GLN A 477 14.13 -15.68 14.46
N ILE A 478 15.22 -16.44 14.25
CA ILE A 478 15.70 -17.47 15.18
C ILE A 478 17.15 -17.13 15.54
N GLY A 479 17.37 -16.68 16.75
CA GLY A 479 18.67 -16.13 17.15
C GLY A 479 19.04 -14.89 16.34
N LYS A 480 20.12 -14.97 15.57
CA LYS A 480 20.59 -13.88 14.67
C LYS A 480 20.18 -14.11 13.21
N GLU A 481 19.58 -15.25 12.90
CA GLU A 481 19.23 -15.65 11.54
C GLU A 481 17.78 -15.31 11.22
N LEU A 482 17.49 -15.02 9.95
CA LEU A 482 16.14 -14.87 9.44
C LEU A 482 15.80 -16.01 8.48
N PHE A 483 14.69 -16.65 8.74
CA PHE A 483 14.15 -17.72 7.91
C PHE A 483 12.89 -17.23 7.21
N GLN A 484 12.93 -17.19 5.89
CA GLN A 484 11.76 -16.80 5.10
C GLN A 484 10.60 -17.74 5.37
N ILE A 485 9.41 -17.17 5.54
CA ILE A 485 8.19 -17.90 5.83
C ILE A 485 7.10 -17.58 4.82
N VAL A 486 6.17 -18.51 4.68
CA VAL A 486 4.93 -18.32 3.91
C VAL A 486 3.75 -18.49 4.86
N VAL A 487 3.00 -17.43 5.08
CA VAL A 487 1.78 -17.48 5.88
C VAL A 487 0.69 -18.20 5.11
N LYS A 488 0.18 -19.31 5.63
CA LYS A 488 -0.86 -20.14 5.00
C LYS A 488 -2.27 -19.72 5.40
N SER A 489 -2.44 -19.48 6.69
CA SER A 489 -3.73 -19.06 7.23
C SER A 489 -3.57 -18.17 8.45
N ALA A 490 -4.60 -17.39 8.73
CA ALA A 490 -4.63 -16.54 9.90
C ALA A 490 -6.05 -16.48 10.49
N LYS A 491 -6.12 -16.42 11.82
CA LYS A 491 -7.37 -16.29 12.55
C LYS A 491 -7.26 -15.18 13.58
N ILE A 492 -8.16 -14.22 13.53
CA ILE A 492 -8.28 -13.16 14.53
C ILE A 492 -9.47 -13.48 15.43
N THR A 493 -9.22 -13.60 16.73
CA THR A 493 -10.26 -13.83 17.73
C THR A 493 -10.39 -12.57 18.59
N PRO A 494 -11.54 -11.86 18.55
CA PRO A 494 -11.78 -10.73 19.42
C PRO A 494 -12.17 -11.20 20.83
N PHE A 495 -11.69 -10.50 21.83
CA PHE A 495 -12.17 -10.57 23.20
C PHE A 495 -12.75 -9.20 23.57
N LEU A 496 -14.06 -9.15 23.60
CA LEU A 496 -14.82 -7.92 23.88
C LEU A 496 -15.46 -8.07 25.25
N LYS A 497 -14.94 -7.38 26.24
CA LYS A 497 -15.53 -7.24 27.56
C LYS A 497 -15.67 -5.75 27.89
N ASP A 498 -16.63 -5.38 28.71
CA ASP A 498 -16.98 -4.01 29.07
C ASP A 498 -15.76 -3.07 29.21
N GLY A 499 -15.50 -2.29 28.15
CA GLY A 499 -14.39 -1.33 28.07
C GLY A 499 -13.02 -1.88 27.67
N GLU A 500 -12.85 -3.19 27.52
CA GLU A 500 -11.60 -3.82 27.07
C GLU A 500 -11.77 -4.46 25.69
N TYR A 501 -11.00 -3.98 24.71
CA TYR A 501 -10.98 -4.49 23.34
C TYR A 501 -9.61 -5.12 23.07
N LEU A 502 -9.50 -6.42 23.36
CA LEU A 502 -8.30 -7.19 23.09
C LEU A 502 -8.52 -8.15 21.92
N TYR A 503 -7.48 -8.43 21.22
CA TYR A 503 -7.50 -9.32 20.06
C TYR A 503 -6.39 -10.35 20.21
N ASN A 504 -6.62 -11.51 19.61
CA ASN A 504 -5.64 -12.56 19.52
C ASN A 504 -5.50 -12.92 18.04
N LEU A 505 -4.30 -12.85 17.52
CA LEU A 505 -3.97 -13.27 16.16
C LEU A 505 -3.20 -14.59 16.21
N GLU A 506 -3.76 -15.60 15.59
CA GLU A 506 -3.12 -16.89 15.35
C GLU A 506 -2.79 -16.99 13.87
N ILE A 507 -1.56 -17.34 13.55
CA ILE A 507 -1.10 -17.60 12.18
C ILE A 507 -0.58 -19.01 12.07
N GLU A 508 -0.82 -19.62 10.91
CA GLU A 508 -0.20 -20.86 10.49
C GLU A 508 0.71 -20.54 9.30
N TYR A 509 1.96 -20.95 9.39
CA TYR A 509 2.97 -20.67 8.39
C TYR A 509 3.91 -21.83 8.19
N GLU A 510 4.55 -21.87 7.04
CA GLU A 510 5.65 -22.79 6.76
C GLU A 510 6.93 -22.00 6.47
N ARG A 511 8.07 -22.62 6.75
CA ARG A 511 9.36 -22.11 6.29
C ARG A 511 9.52 -22.41 4.81
N SER A 512 10.08 -21.47 4.05
CA SER A 512 10.17 -21.57 2.58
C SER A 512 11.10 -22.65 2.07
N TYR A 513 11.81 -23.35 2.95
CA TYR A 513 12.68 -24.46 2.58
C TYR A 513 12.09 -25.80 3.03
N GLN A 514 12.35 -26.82 2.25
CA GLN A 514 11.94 -28.20 2.53
C GLN A 514 13.18 -29.05 2.82
N ASN A 515 13.13 -29.84 3.90
CA ASN A 515 14.20 -30.74 4.25
C ASN A 515 14.04 -32.09 3.51
N SER A 516 15.05 -32.46 2.74
CA SER A 516 15.16 -33.82 2.14
C SER A 516 16.05 -34.75 2.98
N PHE A 517 16.83 -34.20 3.89
CA PHE A 517 17.72 -34.91 4.79
C PHE A 517 17.65 -34.31 6.19
N PHE A 518 17.72 -35.14 7.19
CA PHE A 518 17.74 -34.72 8.58
C PHE A 518 19.10 -35.08 9.22
N SER A 519 19.70 -34.13 9.93
CA SER A 519 20.91 -34.32 10.69
C SER A 519 20.60 -34.25 12.19
N VAL A 520 20.90 -35.32 12.91
CA VAL A 520 20.71 -35.40 14.37
C VAL A 520 21.66 -34.44 15.11
N HIS A 521 22.83 -34.17 14.52
CA HIS A 521 23.75 -33.18 15.06
C HIS A 521 23.38 -31.79 14.51
N VAL A 522 22.71 -30.99 15.33
CA VAL A 522 22.74 -29.55 15.17
C VAL A 522 24.17 -29.11 15.53
N PRO A 523 24.94 -28.49 14.61
CA PRO A 523 26.21 -27.92 15.03
C PRO A 523 25.91 -26.97 16.19
N GLU A 524 26.63 -27.16 17.30
CA GLU A 524 26.56 -26.20 18.40
C GLU A 524 26.81 -24.83 17.75
N SER A 525 25.77 -24.01 17.66
CA SER A 525 25.96 -22.64 17.24
C SER A 525 26.96 -22.07 18.22
N SER A 526 27.97 -21.36 17.72
CA SER A 526 28.94 -20.64 18.55
C SER A 526 28.30 -19.53 19.40
N ALA A 527 27.00 -19.37 19.39
CA ALA A 527 26.24 -18.71 20.41
C ALA A 527 26.34 -19.55 21.67
N ASN A 528 27.04 -19.07 22.67
CA ASN A 528 26.98 -19.61 24.02
C ASN A 528 25.54 -20.05 24.29
N PRO A 529 25.30 -21.34 24.60
CA PRO A 529 23.98 -21.75 25.01
C PRO A 529 23.60 -20.77 26.13
N VAL A 530 22.47 -20.11 26.02
CA VAL A 530 21.84 -19.56 27.20
C VAL A 530 21.65 -20.78 28.08
N ILE A 531 22.50 -20.92 29.07
CA ILE A 531 22.32 -21.93 30.10
C ILE A 531 21.03 -21.46 30.77
N LEU A 532 19.92 -22.00 30.28
CA LEU A 532 18.68 -21.92 31.03
C LEU A 532 19.03 -22.53 32.37
N PRO A 533 18.84 -21.84 33.49
CA PRO A 533 19.05 -22.43 34.78
C PRO A 533 18.26 -23.73 34.75
N GLN A 534 18.95 -24.85 34.92
CA GLN A 534 18.31 -26.15 35.00
C GLN A 534 17.20 -26.00 36.02
N PRO A 535 15.99 -26.50 35.75
CA PRO A 535 14.97 -26.47 36.77
C PRO A 535 15.56 -27.14 38.00
N LEU A 536 15.51 -26.41 39.13
CA LEU A 536 15.99 -26.93 40.41
C LEU A 536 15.18 -28.18 40.71
N THR A 537 15.75 -29.33 40.40
CA THR A 537 15.21 -30.63 40.82
C THR A 537 15.94 -31.00 42.10
N TRP A 538 15.29 -31.77 42.96
CA TRP A 538 15.83 -32.22 44.24
C TRP A 538 17.20 -32.92 44.08
N ASP A 539 17.46 -33.52 42.93
CA ASP A 539 18.71 -34.22 42.62
C ASP A 539 19.88 -33.28 42.26
N ASN A 540 19.60 -32.01 41.94
CA ASN A 540 20.59 -30.98 41.52
C ASN A 540 20.88 -29.95 42.62
N MET A 541 20.31 -30.11 43.82
CA MET A 541 20.60 -29.24 44.95
C MET A 541 21.88 -29.68 45.63
N GLU A 542 22.95 -28.89 45.53
CA GLU A 542 24.20 -29.11 46.28
C GLU A 542 24.10 -28.67 47.75
N VAL A 543 22.90 -28.28 48.21
CA VAL A 543 22.68 -27.79 49.58
C VAL A 543 21.82 -28.82 50.33
N SER A 544 22.28 -29.24 51.49
CA SER A 544 21.50 -30.14 52.35
C SER A 544 20.28 -29.44 52.91
N PHE A 545 19.22 -30.20 53.23
CA PHE A 545 17.99 -29.69 53.80
C PHE A 545 18.19 -28.89 55.11
N ASP A 546 19.26 -29.16 55.80
CA ASP A 546 19.60 -28.54 57.08
C ASP A 546 20.23 -27.12 56.92
N ASP A 547 20.67 -26.77 55.70
CA ASP A 547 21.30 -25.50 55.39
C ASP A 547 20.34 -24.54 54.67
N MET A 548 19.07 -24.88 54.46
CA MET A 548 18.06 -24.04 53.84
C MET A 548 17.44 -23.09 54.83
N GLU A 549 17.99 -21.90 55.00
CA GLU A 549 17.29 -20.71 55.49
C GLU A 549 16.45 -20.03 54.38
N ILE A 550 15.70 -20.81 53.59
CA ILE A 550 14.82 -20.27 52.57
C ILE A 550 13.43 -20.18 53.19
N THR A 551 13.01 -18.99 53.56
CA THR A 551 11.63 -18.72 53.90
C THR A 551 10.75 -18.92 52.65
N PHE A 552 9.63 -19.62 52.83
CA PHE A 552 8.66 -20.00 51.79
C PHE A 552 7.99 -18.79 51.07
N ASP A 553 8.34 -17.58 51.46
CA ASP A 553 7.77 -16.34 50.91
C ASP A 553 8.31 -15.89 49.53
N LEU A 554 9.24 -16.67 48.92
CA LEU A 554 9.86 -16.37 47.63
C LEU A 554 9.46 -17.33 46.48
N ILE A 555 8.49 -18.21 46.69
CA ILE A 555 7.94 -19.06 45.64
C ILE A 555 6.53 -18.56 45.31
N GLU A 556 6.42 -17.54 44.50
CA GLU A 556 5.19 -17.28 43.76
C GLU A 556 5.09 -18.27 42.59
N PHE A 557 3.99 -19.02 42.58
CA PHE A 557 3.61 -19.94 41.53
C PHE A 557 3.16 -19.20 40.26
#